data_f2800ced02c9585554aa7fe4b88e9923
#
_entry.id   f2800ced02c9585554aa7fe4b88e9923
#
_cell.length_a   1.000
_cell.length_b   1.000
_cell.length_c   1.000
_cell.angle_alpha   90.00
_cell.angle_beta   90.00
_cell.angle_gamma   90.00
#
_symmetry.space_group_name_H-M   'P 1'
#
loop_
_entity.id
_entity.type
_entity.pdbx_description
1 polymer ?
#
loop_
_entity_poly.entity_id
_entity_poly.type
_entity_poly.pdbx_seq_one_letter_code
_entity_poly.pdbx_strand_id
1 'polypeptide(L)'
;SMERHTEEVRRLEASGHQIIGLAEFNTSSSPSGKHLLKQAKRVGADVAVSSQKFDRKTQELANTREWVSGERITVNGTTVETEGRWVNQVEVRNYQYYNYRATFLRRNTFEILP
;
A
#
# COMPACT_ATOMS: atom_id res chain seq x y z
N SER A 1 7.45 7.50 -12.52
CA SER A 1 7.80 8.87 -12.13
C SER A 1 6.64 9.81 -12.40
N MET A 2 6.63 10.94 -11.74
CA MET A 2 5.58 11.96 -11.95
C MET A 2 5.61 12.55 -13.36
N GLU A 3 6.79 12.65 -13.97
CA GLU A 3 6.94 13.13 -15.35
C GLU A 3 6.29 12.17 -16.34
N ARG A 4 6.53 10.88 -16.22
CA ARG A 4 5.90 9.86 -17.05
C ARG A 4 4.38 9.83 -16.87
N HIS A 5 3.91 10.04 -15.65
CA HIS A 5 2.49 10.15 -15.34
C HIS A 5 1.86 11.29 -16.13
N THR A 6 2.46 12.47 -16.07
CA THR A 6 1.97 13.66 -16.78
C THR A 6 1.99 13.46 -18.29
N GLU A 7 3.07 12.89 -18.83
CA GLU A 7 3.19 12.59 -20.25
C GLU A 7 2.14 11.60 -20.74
N GLU A 8 1.90 10.54 -19.97
CA GLU A 8 0.90 9.52 -20.31
C GLU A 8 -0.51 10.10 -20.30
N VAL A 9 -0.83 10.94 -19.31
CA VAL A 9 -2.12 11.63 -19.24
C VAL A 9 -2.31 12.55 -20.45
N ARG A 10 -1.29 13.33 -20.83
CA ARG A 10 -1.34 14.19 -22.02
C ARG A 10 -1.56 13.39 -23.29
N ARG A 11 -0.86 12.26 -23.41
CA ARG A 11 -1.02 11.36 -24.57
C ARG A 11 -2.43 10.82 -24.67
N LEU A 12 -3.04 10.44 -23.54
CA LEU A 12 -4.41 9.95 -23.51
C LEU A 12 -5.42 11.06 -23.83
N GLU A 13 -5.21 12.28 -23.33
CA GLU A 13 -6.04 13.43 -23.67
C GLU A 13 -5.96 13.74 -25.17
N ALA A 14 -4.77 13.69 -25.74
CA ALA A 14 -4.58 13.90 -27.18
C ALA A 14 -5.25 12.82 -28.03
N SER A 15 -5.44 11.62 -27.51
CA SER A 15 -6.13 10.52 -28.20
C SER A 15 -7.62 10.44 -27.89
N GLY A 16 -8.19 11.46 -27.29
CA GLY A 16 -9.64 11.58 -27.09
C GLY A 16 -10.14 11.08 -25.75
N HIS A 17 -9.31 11.09 -24.73
CA HIS A 17 -9.70 10.79 -23.36
C HIS A 17 -9.89 12.07 -22.54
N GLN A 18 -10.78 12.03 -21.58
CA GLN A 18 -11.05 13.13 -20.66
C GLN A 18 -10.73 12.68 -19.25
N ILE A 19 -10.08 13.56 -18.48
CA ILE A 19 -9.86 13.35 -17.05
C ILE A 19 -11.21 13.48 -16.33
N ILE A 20 -11.59 12.45 -15.59
CA ILE A 20 -12.83 12.42 -14.81
C ILE A 20 -12.58 12.29 -13.30
N GLY A 21 -11.36 12.03 -12.87
CA GLY A 21 -11.04 11.94 -11.46
C GLY A 21 -9.55 11.95 -11.20
N LEU A 22 -9.20 12.46 -10.04
CA LEU A 22 -7.84 12.50 -9.52
C LEU A 22 -7.85 11.97 -8.09
N ALA A 23 -6.85 11.17 -7.75
CA ALA A 23 -6.61 10.74 -6.38
C ALA A 23 -5.14 10.94 -6.03
N GLU A 24 -4.89 11.55 -4.87
CA GLU A 24 -3.55 11.72 -4.32
C GLU A 24 -3.58 11.30 -2.86
N PHE A 25 -2.62 10.49 -2.45
CA PHE A 25 -2.53 10.06 -1.06
C PHE A 25 -1.10 9.65 -0.71
N ASN A 26 -0.80 9.71 0.59
CA ASN A 26 0.48 9.31 1.15
C ASN A 26 0.25 8.09 2.03
N THR A 27 0.96 7.00 1.77
CA THR A 27 0.77 5.76 2.51
C THR A 27 2.03 4.89 2.49
N SER A 28 2.17 4.08 3.52
CA SER A 28 3.15 3.00 3.58
C SER A 28 2.64 1.68 2.98
N SER A 29 1.36 1.61 2.65
CA SER A 29 0.74 0.45 2.00
C SER A 29 0.67 0.68 0.50
N SER A 30 1.20 -0.27 -0.29
CA SER A 30 1.07 -0.21 -1.75
C SER A 30 -0.37 -0.50 -2.17
N PRO A 31 -1.04 0.40 -2.89
CA PRO A 31 -2.33 0.09 -3.48
C PRO A 31 -2.16 -0.99 -4.56
N SER A 32 -2.99 -2.01 -4.52
CA SER A 32 -2.94 -3.06 -5.52
C SER A 32 -3.58 -2.61 -6.84
N GLY A 33 -3.17 -3.24 -7.94
CA GLY A 33 -3.82 -3.03 -9.23
C GLY A 33 -5.31 -3.33 -9.21
N LYS A 34 -5.75 -4.28 -8.39
CA LYS A 34 -7.17 -4.59 -8.18
C LYS A 34 -7.95 -3.43 -7.55
N HIS A 35 -7.34 -2.72 -6.60
CA HIS A 35 -7.93 -1.54 -5.98
C HIS A 35 -8.11 -0.41 -7.00
N LEU A 36 -7.09 -0.16 -7.82
CA LEU A 36 -7.15 0.85 -8.87
C LEU A 36 -8.20 0.49 -9.91
N LEU A 37 -8.28 -0.77 -10.31
CA LEU A 37 -9.28 -1.25 -11.26
C LEU A 37 -10.70 -1.08 -10.71
N LYS A 38 -10.92 -1.43 -9.45
CA LYS A 38 -12.20 -1.27 -8.77
C LYS A 38 -12.62 0.20 -8.68
N GLN A 39 -11.67 1.07 -8.35
CA GLN A 39 -11.88 2.51 -8.29
C GLN A 39 -12.22 3.08 -9.67
N ALA A 40 -11.48 2.69 -10.72
CA ALA A 40 -11.73 3.09 -12.09
C ALA A 40 -13.14 2.71 -12.55
N LYS A 41 -13.55 1.49 -12.28
CA LYS A 41 -14.92 1.02 -12.60
C LYS A 41 -15.97 1.82 -11.85
N ARG A 42 -15.71 2.15 -10.60
CA ARG A 42 -16.63 2.91 -9.73
C ARG A 42 -16.90 4.31 -10.26
N VAL A 43 -15.88 4.97 -10.80
CA VAL A 43 -16.01 6.34 -11.36
C VAL A 43 -16.34 6.35 -12.85
N GLY A 44 -16.43 5.18 -13.48
CA GLY A 44 -16.73 5.06 -14.90
C GLY A 44 -15.55 5.38 -15.82
N ALA A 45 -14.32 5.15 -15.35
CA ALA A 45 -13.12 5.36 -16.13
C ALA A 45 -12.81 4.15 -17.01
N ASP A 46 -12.25 4.42 -18.20
CA ASP A 46 -11.73 3.39 -19.10
C ASP A 46 -10.24 3.12 -18.84
N VAL A 47 -9.52 4.13 -18.35
CA VAL A 47 -8.09 4.07 -18.09
C VAL A 47 -7.78 4.74 -16.77
N ALA A 48 -6.87 4.15 -16.01
CA ALA A 48 -6.28 4.76 -14.84
C ALA A 48 -4.75 4.79 -15.00
N VAL A 49 -4.17 5.96 -14.80
CA VAL A 49 -2.72 6.14 -14.79
C VAL A 49 -2.30 6.37 -13.36
N SER A 50 -1.39 5.55 -12.85
CA SER A 50 -0.89 5.69 -11.50
C SER A 50 0.61 5.86 -11.45
N SER A 51 1.09 6.60 -10.47
CA SER A 51 2.51 6.80 -10.19
C SER A 51 2.75 6.91 -8.70
N GLN A 52 3.99 6.69 -8.32
CA GLN A 52 4.41 6.81 -6.93
C GLN A 52 5.76 7.51 -6.85
N LYS A 53 5.97 8.26 -5.78
CA LYS A 53 7.23 8.89 -5.46
C LYS A 53 7.55 8.63 -3.99
N PHE A 54 8.76 8.17 -3.71
CA PHE A 54 9.23 7.99 -2.34
C PHE A 54 9.18 9.31 -1.58
N ASP A 55 8.59 9.26 -0.38
CA ASP A 55 8.48 10.43 0.48
C ASP A 55 9.45 10.35 1.67
N ARG A 56 9.24 9.38 2.53
CA ARG A 56 10.02 9.26 3.75
C ARG A 56 10.04 7.84 4.30
N LYS A 57 11.04 7.60 5.14
CA LYS A 57 11.16 6.38 5.94
C LYS A 57 11.00 6.73 7.41
N THR A 58 10.16 5.99 8.12
CA THR A 58 9.95 6.16 9.56
C THR A 58 10.23 4.87 10.29
N GLN A 59 10.55 5.01 11.58
CA GLN A 59 10.69 3.89 12.49
C GLN A 59 9.73 4.08 13.65
N GLU A 60 9.03 3.02 14.00
CA GLU A 60 8.15 3.00 15.17
C GLU A 60 8.61 1.90 16.13
N LEU A 61 8.57 2.20 17.43
CA LEU A 61 8.77 1.22 18.48
C LEU A 61 7.41 0.68 18.91
N ALA A 62 7.22 -0.62 18.74
CA ALA A 62 6.02 -1.30 19.17
C ALA A 62 6.33 -2.20 20.36
N ASN A 63 5.56 -2.06 21.43
CA ASN A 63 5.63 -2.96 22.57
C ASN A 63 4.75 -4.18 22.29
N THR A 64 5.37 -5.35 22.30
CA THR A 64 4.69 -6.62 22.13
C THR A 64 4.90 -7.50 23.34
N ARG A 65 4.04 -8.49 23.54
CA ARG A 65 4.17 -9.49 24.58
C ARG A 65 4.32 -10.86 23.92
N GLU A 66 5.29 -11.61 24.40
CA GLU A 66 5.54 -12.96 23.93
C GLU A 66 5.44 -13.93 25.09
N TRP A 67 4.79 -15.07 24.84
CA TRP A 67 4.74 -16.16 25.80
C TRP A 67 6.01 -17.00 25.67
N VAL A 68 6.76 -17.10 26.78
CA VAL A 68 7.91 -17.99 26.90
C VAL A 68 7.48 -19.21 27.70
N SER A 69 7.50 -20.38 27.05
CA SER A 69 7.12 -21.64 27.70
C SER A 69 8.07 -22.01 28.81
N GLY A 70 7.52 -22.60 29.87
CA GLY A 70 8.32 -23.19 30.92
C GLY A 70 9.12 -24.40 30.43
N GLU A 71 10.20 -24.67 31.11
CA GLU A 71 11.10 -25.78 30.80
C GLU A 71 11.09 -26.80 31.90
N ARG A 72 11.33 -28.06 31.54
CA ARG A 72 11.54 -29.15 32.48
C ARG A 72 12.85 -29.83 32.15
N ILE A 73 13.79 -29.78 33.09
CA ILE A 73 15.11 -30.37 32.93
C ILE A 73 15.34 -31.39 34.03
N THR A 74 15.72 -32.61 33.66
CA THR A 74 16.08 -33.67 34.60
C THR A 74 17.54 -34.06 34.40
N VAL A 75 18.33 -33.94 35.44
CA VAL A 75 19.75 -34.32 35.46
C VAL A 75 20.02 -35.14 36.73
N ASN A 76 20.54 -36.35 36.53
CA ASN A 76 20.90 -37.25 37.65
C ASN A 76 19.76 -37.50 38.66
N GLY A 77 18.54 -37.67 38.15
CA GLY A 77 17.37 -37.88 39.01
C GLY A 77 16.78 -36.63 39.63
N THR A 78 17.38 -35.47 39.44
CA THR A 78 16.85 -34.18 39.92
C THR A 78 16.14 -33.47 38.78
N THR A 79 14.89 -33.10 39.00
CA THR A 79 14.06 -32.37 38.02
C THR A 79 13.89 -30.94 38.49
N VAL A 80 14.13 -30.02 37.55
CA VAL A 80 13.87 -28.59 37.73
C VAL A 80 12.80 -28.19 36.73
N GLU A 81 11.74 -27.57 37.19
CA GLU A 81 10.67 -27.04 36.36
C GLU A 81 10.62 -25.53 36.49
N THR A 82 10.48 -24.84 35.37
CA THR A 82 10.22 -23.40 35.32
C THR A 82 8.85 -23.16 34.75
N GLU A 83 8.16 -22.16 35.29
CA GLU A 83 6.85 -21.78 34.77
C GLU A 83 6.97 -20.94 33.50
N GLY A 84 5.97 -21.08 32.63
CA GLY A 84 5.83 -20.17 31.48
C GLY A 84 5.52 -18.76 31.97
N ARG A 85 5.91 -17.77 31.17
CA ARG A 85 5.71 -16.36 31.49
C ARG A 85 5.53 -15.49 30.26
N TRP A 86 4.87 -14.37 30.45
CA TRP A 86 4.80 -13.34 29.45
C TRP A 86 6.03 -12.43 29.56
N VAL A 87 6.65 -12.18 28.42
CA VAL A 87 7.81 -11.29 28.34
C VAL A 87 7.45 -10.12 27.43
N ASN A 88 7.75 -8.92 27.92
CA ASN A 88 7.59 -7.71 27.11
C ASN A 88 8.76 -7.62 26.13
N GLN A 89 8.45 -7.39 24.87
CA GLN A 89 9.43 -7.17 23.82
C GLN A 89 9.19 -5.83 23.15
N VAL A 90 10.27 -5.26 22.61
CA VAL A 90 10.21 -4.05 21.83
C VAL A 90 10.58 -4.43 20.39
N GLU A 91 9.67 -4.18 19.47
CA GLU A 91 9.92 -4.34 18.04
C GLU A 91 10.16 -3.00 17.39
N VAL A 92 11.14 -2.95 16.50
CA VAL A 92 11.36 -1.79 15.63
C VAL A 92 10.65 -2.07 14.32
N ARG A 93 9.68 -1.23 13.98
CA ARG A 93 8.95 -1.31 12.72
C ARG A 93 9.41 -0.19 11.80
N ASN A 94 9.83 -0.56 10.60
CA ASN A 94 10.25 0.38 9.58
C ASN A 94 9.13 0.53 8.54
N TYR A 95 8.76 1.77 8.25
CA TYR A 95 7.76 2.09 7.25
C TYR A 95 8.38 2.99 6.19
N GLN A 96 8.09 2.68 4.93
CA GLN A 96 8.43 3.53 3.80
C GLN A 96 7.15 4.13 3.26
N TYR A 97 7.10 5.46 3.22
CA TYR A 97 5.95 6.19 2.72
C TYR A 97 6.20 6.69 1.31
N TYR A 98 5.15 6.58 0.50
CA TYR A 98 5.16 7.03 -0.88
C TYR A 98 3.98 7.96 -1.12
N ASN A 99 4.22 8.96 -1.94
CA ASN A 99 3.15 9.76 -2.52
C ASN A 99 2.64 9.06 -3.76
N TYR A 100 1.36 8.72 -3.76
CA TYR A 100 0.68 8.10 -4.89
C TYR A 100 -0.23 9.11 -5.57
N ARG A 101 -0.25 9.03 -6.89
CA ARG A 101 -1.17 9.79 -7.72
C ARG A 101 -1.83 8.85 -8.70
N ALA A 102 -3.14 8.94 -8.82
CA ALA A 102 -3.91 8.24 -9.83
C ALA A 102 -4.77 9.23 -10.60
N THR A 103 -4.73 9.14 -11.91
CA THR A 103 -5.59 9.93 -12.82
C THR A 103 -6.52 8.97 -13.53
N PHE A 104 -7.81 9.21 -13.42
CA PHE A 104 -8.85 8.42 -14.06
C PHE A 104 -9.35 9.15 -15.30
N LEU A 105 -9.35 8.46 -16.44
CA LEU A 105 -9.74 9.01 -17.71
C LEU A 105 -10.84 8.18 -18.34
N ARG A 106 -11.66 8.84 -19.12
CA ARG A 106 -12.74 8.23 -19.87
C ARG A 106 -12.62 8.61 -21.32
N ARG A 107 -12.80 7.63 -22.20
CA ARG A 107 -12.80 7.86 -23.63
C ARG A 107 -14.03 8.69 -24.01
N ASN A 108 -13.78 9.75 -24.76
CA ASN A 108 -14.87 10.55 -25.33
C ASN A 108 -15.56 9.75 -26.41
N THR A 109 -16.88 9.70 -26.34
CA THR A 109 -17.71 9.15 -27.41
C THR A 109 -18.25 10.30 -28.23
N PHE A 110 -17.92 10.30 -29.51
CA PHE A 110 -18.51 11.26 -30.45
C PHE A 110 -19.61 10.56 -31.24
N GLU A 111 -20.82 11.08 -31.20
CA GLU A 111 -21.83 10.71 -32.15
C GLU A 111 -21.65 11.59 -33.40
N ILE A 112 -21.35 10.94 -34.49
CA ILE A 112 -21.37 11.62 -35.78
C ILE A 112 -22.80 11.56 -36.28
N LEU A 113 -23.50 12.68 -36.22
CA LEU A 113 -24.81 12.79 -36.80
C LEU A 113 -24.66 12.97 -38.32
N PRO A 114 -25.42 12.21 -39.10
CA PRO A 114 -25.39 12.35 -40.57
C PRO A 114 -25.88 13.71 -41.05
#